data_a1bb3255b553e3b6712f6fc2384e68c4
#
_entry.id   a1bb3255b553e3b6712f6fc2384e68c4
#
_cell.length_a   1.000
_cell.length_b   1.000
_cell.length_c   1.000
_cell.angle_alpha   90.00
_cell.angle_beta   90.00
_cell.angle_gamma   90.00
#
_symmetry.space_group_name_H-M   'P 1'
#
loop_
_entity.id
_entity.type
_entity.pdbx_description
1 polymer ?
#
loop_
_entity_poly.entity_id
_entity_poly.type
_entity_poly.pdbx_seq_one_letter_code
_entity_poly.pdbx_strand_id
1 'polypeptide(L)'
;MPSSPTKPFAGSSLGLNTYITYIIRQAALVLTVLLLVLPAKADDWQISQDENYISLSKNGEIQHGNKIYYNFDKQNGCKFNVFFFIYTMQDDIPNPLSEIYEDKSIDLNFGGSPLPALLNYSTEFGLGQIAGIYVTREVPLSQYFVDVTEDMLQDNLMIMQITGEHLQYFDIPKEQWDFTNIKNYLNQAHSMCVAQLI
;
A
#
# COMPACT_ATOMS: atom_id res chain seq x y z
N MET A 1 82.78 30.74 -26.00
CA MET A 1 81.64 29.80 -25.89
C MET A 1 80.84 30.23 -24.70
N PRO A 2 79.63 30.75 -24.84
CA PRO A 2 78.81 31.12 -23.71
C PRO A 2 77.86 29.96 -23.31
N SER A 3 77.81 29.69 -22.00
CA SER A 3 76.98 28.69 -21.35
C SER A 3 75.51 29.18 -21.26
N SER A 4 74.57 28.37 -21.72
CA SER A 4 73.12 28.55 -21.60
C SER A 4 72.67 28.33 -20.15
N PRO A 5 71.72 29.14 -19.63
CA PRO A 5 71.12 28.87 -18.36
C PRO A 5 69.92 27.89 -18.49
N THR A 6 69.92 26.85 -17.70
CA THR A 6 68.83 25.91 -17.49
C THR A 6 67.70 26.61 -16.70
N LYS A 7 66.48 26.61 -17.27
CA LYS A 7 65.25 27.04 -16.58
C LYS A 7 64.77 25.96 -15.64
N PRO A 8 64.34 26.27 -14.39
CA PRO A 8 63.68 25.30 -13.55
C PRO A 8 62.27 25.02 -13.97
N PHE A 9 61.91 23.73 -14.02
CA PHE A 9 60.53 23.27 -14.21
C PHE A 9 59.69 23.60 -12.95
N ALA A 10 58.77 24.53 -13.10
CA ALA A 10 57.75 24.75 -12.09
C ALA A 10 56.68 23.67 -12.23
N GLY A 11 56.76 22.66 -11.34
CA GLY A 11 55.76 21.62 -11.24
C GLY A 11 54.45 22.23 -10.71
N SER A 12 53.38 22.17 -11.53
CA SER A 12 52.07 22.68 -11.18
C SER A 12 51.37 21.72 -10.20
N SER A 13 51.40 22.01 -8.91
CA SER A 13 50.68 21.32 -7.84
C SER A 13 49.16 21.62 -7.82
N LEU A 14 48.68 22.40 -8.79
CA LEU A 14 47.26 22.79 -8.90
C LEU A 14 46.31 21.71 -9.40
N GLY A 15 46.82 20.67 -10.06
CA GLY A 15 45.96 19.62 -10.63
C GLY A 15 45.40 18.62 -9.63
N LEU A 16 46.15 18.31 -8.56
CA LEU A 16 45.80 17.23 -7.63
C LEU A 16 44.62 17.62 -6.72
N ASN A 17 44.61 18.84 -6.22
CA ASN A 17 43.53 19.33 -5.33
C ASN A 17 42.19 19.48 -6.07
N THR A 18 42.20 19.87 -7.32
CA THR A 18 40.99 20.00 -8.14
C THR A 18 40.37 18.60 -8.42
N TYR A 19 41.23 17.61 -8.66
CA TYR A 19 40.78 16.24 -8.92
C TYR A 19 40.18 15.57 -7.69
N ILE A 20 40.79 15.75 -6.51
CA ILE A 20 40.28 15.25 -5.24
C ILE A 20 38.93 15.88 -4.91
N THR A 21 38.77 17.20 -5.09
CA THR A 21 37.50 17.88 -4.84
C THR A 21 36.39 17.41 -5.77
N TYR A 22 36.70 17.10 -7.03
CA TYR A 22 35.75 16.56 -7.99
C TYR A 22 35.27 15.15 -7.57
N ILE A 23 36.19 14.26 -7.19
CA ILE A 23 35.86 12.91 -6.74
C ILE A 23 34.99 12.93 -5.49
N ILE A 24 35.29 13.80 -4.51
CA ILE A 24 34.49 13.92 -3.28
C ILE A 24 33.08 14.42 -3.60
N ARG A 25 32.93 15.38 -4.52
CA ARG A 25 31.59 15.85 -4.93
C ARG A 25 30.78 14.77 -5.66
N GLN A 26 31.40 13.99 -6.53
CA GLN A 26 30.72 12.87 -7.23
C GLN A 26 30.32 11.77 -6.23
N ALA A 27 31.21 11.41 -5.30
CA ALA A 27 30.93 10.43 -4.27
C ALA A 27 29.79 10.87 -3.33
N ALA A 28 29.75 12.16 -2.93
CA ALA A 28 28.68 12.72 -2.13
C ALA A 28 27.33 12.70 -2.87
N LEU A 29 27.33 13.00 -4.17
CA LEU A 29 26.12 13.01 -5.00
C LEU A 29 25.55 11.60 -5.18
N VAL A 30 26.41 10.60 -5.43
CA VAL A 30 26.03 9.18 -5.52
C VAL A 30 25.51 8.67 -4.17
N LEU A 31 26.15 9.03 -3.05
CA LEU A 31 25.69 8.65 -1.71
C LEU A 31 24.34 9.27 -1.36
N THR A 32 24.10 10.53 -1.76
CA THR A 32 22.81 11.21 -1.56
C THR A 32 21.70 10.55 -2.37
N VAL A 33 21.96 10.16 -3.62
CA VAL A 33 21.00 9.43 -4.46
C VAL A 33 20.73 8.03 -3.90
N LEU A 34 21.75 7.33 -3.39
CA LEU A 34 21.58 6.00 -2.77
C LEU A 34 20.73 6.07 -1.48
N LEU A 35 20.85 7.14 -0.69
CA LEU A 35 20.06 7.34 0.53
C LEU A 35 18.59 7.70 0.21
N LEU A 36 18.32 8.30 -0.96
CA LEU A 36 16.95 8.58 -1.41
C LEU A 36 16.24 7.36 -2.00
N VAL A 37 16.98 6.30 -2.35
CA VAL A 37 16.47 5.03 -2.88
C VAL A 37 16.44 3.94 -1.79
N LEU A 38 16.45 4.32 -0.49
CA LEU A 38 16.07 3.34 0.52
C LEU A 38 14.64 2.92 0.20
N PRO A 39 14.37 1.63 -0.08
CA PRO A 39 13.01 1.18 -0.29
C PRO A 39 12.23 1.60 0.96
N ALA A 40 11.24 2.47 0.78
CA ALA A 40 10.21 2.63 1.80
C ALA A 40 9.77 1.19 2.12
N LYS A 41 9.85 0.80 3.39
CA LYS A 41 9.39 -0.51 3.82
C LYS A 41 7.99 -0.66 3.24
N ALA A 42 7.85 -1.57 2.27
CA ALA A 42 6.58 -1.81 1.57
C ALA A 42 5.48 -2.36 2.50
N ASP A 43 5.82 -2.57 3.77
CA ASP A 43 4.99 -3.21 4.78
C ASP A 43 4.23 -2.24 5.69
N ASP A 44 4.44 -0.93 5.58
CA ASP A 44 3.77 0.03 6.44
C ASP A 44 2.42 0.49 5.86
N TRP A 45 1.49 0.80 6.75
CA TRP A 45 0.23 1.43 6.39
C TRP A 45 0.46 2.78 5.71
N GLN A 46 -0.25 3.02 4.62
CA GLN A 46 -0.14 4.23 3.83
C GLN A 46 -1.41 5.07 3.97
N ILE A 47 -1.25 6.34 4.30
CA ILE A 47 -2.36 7.30 4.30
C ILE A 47 -2.29 8.12 3.02
N SER A 48 -3.39 8.17 2.29
CA SER A 48 -3.58 9.01 1.11
C SER A 48 -4.85 9.85 1.25
N GLN A 49 -4.95 10.89 0.44
CA GLN A 49 -6.07 11.82 0.47
C GLN A 49 -6.50 12.16 -0.94
N ASP A 50 -7.80 12.15 -1.17
CA ASP A 50 -8.43 12.74 -2.35
C ASP A 50 -9.51 13.76 -1.96
N GLU A 51 -10.35 14.16 -2.90
CA GLU A 51 -11.40 15.15 -2.68
C GLU A 51 -12.43 14.69 -1.64
N ASN A 52 -12.83 13.41 -1.67
CA ASN A 52 -13.93 12.87 -0.89
C ASN A 52 -13.49 12.06 0.32
N TYR A 53 -12.28 11.46 0.26
CA TYR A 53 -11.82 10.47 1.23
C TYR A 53 -10.45 10.79 1.81
N ILE A 54 -10.25 10.37 3.05
CA ILE A 54 -8.93 10.03 3.60
C ILE A 54 -8.89 8.52 3.60
N SER A 55 -7.90 7.94 2.90
CA SER A 55 -7.78 6.49 2.75
C SER A 55 -6.54 5.98 3.47
N LEU A 56 -6.71 5.01 4.35
CA LEU A 56 -5.65 4.22 4.94
C LEU A 56 -5.59 2.88 4.22
N SER A 57 -4.42 2.46 3.76
CA SER A 57 -4.28 1.23 2.99
C SER A 57 -3.02 0.45 3.30
N LYS A 58 -3.07 -0.88 3.06
CA LYS A 58 -1.94 -1.79 3.18
C LYS A 58 -2.00 -2.88 2.12
N ASN A 59 -0.84 -3.25 1.57
CA ASN A 59 -0.74 -4.38 0.64
C ASN A 59 -0.89 -5.70 1.39
N GLY A 60 -1.43 -6.71 0.70
CA GLY A 60 -1.51 -8.08 1.19
C GLY A 60 -0.14 -8.74 1.26
N GLU A 61 -0.02 -9.76 2.09
CA GLU A 61 1.22 -10.50 2.30
C GLU A 61 1.30 -11.80 1.49
N ILE A 62 0.14 -12.34 1.06
CA ILE A 62 0.10 -13.60 0.33
C ILE A 62 0.19 -13.35 -1.18
N GLN A 63 -0.63 -12.45 -1.71
CA GLN A 63 -0.66 -12.19 -3.14
C GLN A 63 -0.32 -10.74 -3.47
N HIS A 64 0.66 -10.57 -4.35
CA HIS A 64 1.04 -9.24 -4.82
C HIS A 64 -0.11 -8.62 -5.63
N GLY A 65 -0.48 -7.40 -5.27
CA GLY A 65 -1.60 -6.67 -5.89
C GLY A 65 -2.86 -6.63 -5.03
N ASN A 66 -3.00 -7.54 -4.07
CA ASN A 66 -4.07 -7.45 -3.08
C ASN A 66 -3.85 -6.28 -2.13
N LYS A 67 -4.95 -5.62 -1.76
CA LYS A 67 -4.87 -4.44 -0.89
C LYS A 67 -6.14 -4.28 -0.05
N ILE A 68 -5.96 -3.88 1.20
CA ILE A 68 -7.06 -3.43 2.07
C ILE A 68 -7.07 -1.91 2.15
N TYR A 69 -8.26 -1.32 2.18
CA TYR A 69 -8.49 0.10 2.37
C TYR A 69 -9.50 0.35 3.48
N TYR A 70 -9.24 1.38 4.26
CA TYR A 70 -10.19 2.05 5.14
C TYR A 70 -10.42 3.46 4.61
N ASN A 71 -11.58 3.71 4.01
CA ASN A 71 -11.91 4.98 3.40
C ASN A 71 -12.79 5.80 4.34
N PHE A 72 -12.26 6.87 4.90
CA PHE A 72 -12.98 7.83 5.75
C PHE A 72 -13.68 8.86 4.86
N ASP A 73 -15.01 8.82 4.85
CA ASP A 73 -15.84 9.66 4.00
C ASP A 73 -16.02 11.04 4.64
N LYS A 74 -15.46 12.08 4.01
CA LYS A 74 -15.57 13.48 4.44
C LYS A 74 -17.00 13.99 4.39
N GLN A 75 -17.81 13.50 3.45
CA GLN A 75 -19.21 13.92 3.29
C GLN A 75 -20.13 13.26 4.32
N ASN A 76 -19.71 12.14 4.90
CA ASN A 76 -20.49 11.36 5.86
C ASN A 76 -19.91 11.42 7.30
N GLY A 77 -19.35 12.56 7.68
CA GLY A 77 -18.83 12.78 9.03
C GLY A 77 -17.67 11.88 9.41
N CYS A 78 -16.82 11.54 8.45
CA CYS A 78 -15.64 10.68 8.64
C CYS A 78 -15.95 9.27 9.14
N LYS A 79 -17.14 8.77 8.88
CA LYS A 79 -17.39 7.32 8.98
C LYS A 79 -16.53 6.60 7.95
N PHE A 80 -16.05 5.42 8.29
CA PHE A 80 -15.27 4.66 7.34
C PHE A 80 -15.98 3.39 6.90
N ASN A 81 -15.62 2.96 5.70
CA ASN A 81 -15.91 1.66 5.15
C ASN A 81 -14.61 0.90 4.87
N VAL A 82 -14.73 -0.42 4.78
CA VAL A 82 -13.62 -1.30 4.42
C VAL A 82 -13.81 -1.77 3.00
N PHE A 83 -12.72 -1.73 2.24
CA PHE A 83 -12.69 -2.12 0.85
C PHE A 83 -11.47 -2.98 0.56
N PHE A 84 -11.67 -4.06 -0.20
CA PHE A 84 -10.58 -4.95 -0.62
C PHE A 84 -10.40 -4.90 -2.13
N PHE A 85 -9.17 -4.77 -2.58
CA PHE A 85 -8.76 -5.14 -3.93
C PHE A 85 -8.17 -6.54 -3.88
N ILE A 86 -8.76 -7.47 -4.60
CA ILE A 86 -8.32 -8.85 -4.69
C ILE A 86 -7.99 -9.16 -6.13
N TYR A 87 -6.74 -9.50 -6.37
CA TYR A 87 -6.23 -9.88 -7.67
C TYR A 87 -6.43 -11.38 -7.88
N THR A 88 -6.81 -11.79 -9.09
CA THR A 88 -6.91 -13.18 -9.49
C THR A 88 -6.29 -13.38 -10.88
N MET A 89 -5.49 -14.43 -11.03
CA MET A 89 -4.82 -14.81 -12.29
C MET A 89 -5.52 -15.95 -13.03
N GLN A 90 -6.71 -16.33 -12.61
CA GLN A 90 -7.40 -17.50 -13.15
C GLN A 90 -7.79 -17.29 -14.63
N ASP A 91 -6.95 -17.81 -15.54
CA ASP A 91 -7.13 -17.73 -17.00
C ASP A 91 -8.36 -18.53 -17.52
N ASP A 92 -8.85 -19.50 -16.73
CA ASP A 92 -9.89 -20.45 -17.11
C ASP A 92 -11.31 -20.05 -16.67
N ILE A 93 -11.51 -18.84 -16.18
CA ILE A 93 -12.86 -18.37 -15.85
C ILE A 93 -13.55 -17.99 -17.17
N PRO A 94 -14.63 -18.68 -17.54
CA PRO A 94 -15.30 -18.46 -18.82
C PRO A 94 -15.91 -17.07 -18.95
N ASN A 95 -16.13 -16.38 -17.85
CA ASN A 95 -16.62 -15.00 -17.83
C ASN A 95 -15.88 -14.16 -16.82
N PRO A 96 -15.54 -12.93 -17.16
CA PRO A 96 -14.98 -12.00 -16.20
C PRO A 96 -15.96 -11.83 -15.03
N LEU A 97 -15.44 -11.66 -13.85
CA LEU A 97 -16.21 -11.34 -12.66
C LEU A 97 -17.27 -10.25 -12.91
N SER A 98 -17.01 -9.34 -13.86
CA SER A 98 -17.92 -8.27 -14.27
C SER A 98 -19.27 -8.73 -14.85
N GLU A 99 -19.35 -9.88 -15.50
CA GLU A 99 -20.62 -10.37 -16.03
C GLU A 99 -21.51 -11.00 -14.95
N ILE A 100 -20.92 -11.35 -13.84
CA ILE A 100 -21.63 -12.06 -12.77
C ILE A 100 -22.14 -11.07 -11.70
N TYR A 101 -21.56 -9.86 -11.54
CA TYR A 101 -21.54 -9.27 -10.22
C TYR A 101 -21.60 -7.75 -10.07
N GLU A 102 -22.40 -7.05 -10.79
CA GLU A 102 -22.83 -5.77 -10.26
C GLU A 102 -23.76 -6.03 -9.05
N ASP A 103 -23.35 -5.57 -7.86
CA ASP A 103 -24.11 -5.61 -6.59
C ASP A 103 -24.45 -6.98 -6.02
N LYS A 104 -23.70 -8.04 -6.32
CA LYS A 104 -23.92 -9.34 -5.67
C LYS A 104 -23.13 -9.51 -4.39
N SER A 105 -23.84 -10.09 -3.40
CA SER A 105 -23.23 -10.51 -2.13
C SER A 105 -22.12 -11.51 -2.36
N ILE A 106 -20.99 -11.30 -1.71
CA ILE A 106 -19.86 -12.24 -1.64
C ILE A 106 -19.79 -12.80 -0.22
N ASP A 107 -19.65 -14.13 -0.14
CA ASP A 107 -19.37 -14.80 1.13
C ASP A 107 -17.91 -14.55 1.53
N LEU A 108 -17.73 -13.70 2.50
CA LEU A 108 -16.44 -13.30 3.03
C LEU A 108 -16.33 -13.65 4.51
N ASN A 109 -15.21 -14.22 4.90
CA ASN A 109 -14.81 -14.38 6.27
C ASN A 109 -13.62 -13.44 6.56
N PHE A 110 -13.71 -12.68 7.63
CA PHE A 110 -12.67 -11.74 8.02
C PHE A 110 -12.40 -11.87 9.52
N GLY A 111 -11.15 -12.23 9.87
CA GLY A 111 -10.78 -12.51 11.26
C GLY A 111 -11.58 -13.64 11.90
N GLY A 112 -12.00 -14.66 11.12
CA GLY A 112 -12.77 -15.78 11.62
C GLY A 112 -14.29 -15.56 11.69
N SER A 113 -14.78 -14.36 11.37
CA SER A 113 -16.21 -14.03 11.39
C SER A 113 -16.75 -13.76 9.99
N PRO A 114 -17.98 -14.19 9.66
CA PRO A 114 -18.64 -13.82 8.41
C PRO A 114 -18.82 -12.31 8.34
N LEU A 115 -18.49 -11.73 7.19
CA LEU A 115 -18.58 -10.32 6.92
C LEU A 115 -19.46 -10.08 5.69
N PRO A 116 -20.58 -9.34 5.79
CA PRO A 116 -21.40 -8.99 4.64
C PRO A 116 -20.62 -8.08 3.70
N ALA A 117 -20.44 -8.54 2.47
CA ALA A 117 -19.68 -7.84 1.46
C ALA A 117 -20.36 -7.93 0.09
N LEU A 118 -20.12 -6.95 -0.76
CA LEU A 118 -20.58 -6.91 -2.15
C LEU A 118 -19.38 -6.83 -3.07
N LEU A 119 -19.43 -7.50 -4.19
CA LEU A 119 -18.56 -7.22 -5.31
C LEU A 119 -19.04 -5.92 -5.97
N ASN A 120 -18.24 -4.87 -5.84
CA ASN A 120 -18.58 -3.55 -6.37
C ASN A 120 -18.21 -3.40 -7.84
N TYR A 121 -17.06 -3.93 -8.21
CA TYR A 121 -16.61 -3.97 -9.59
C TYR A 121 -15.53 -5.03 -9.80
N SER A 122 -15.32 -5.38 -11.08
CA SER A 122 -14.10 -6.06 -11.50
C SER A 122 -13.56 -5.42 -12.78
N THR A 123 -12.26 -5.50 -12.95
CA THR A 123 -11.58 -4.96 -14.13
C THR A 123 -10.38 -5.81 -14.49
N GLU A 124 -10.04 -5.85 -15.77
CA GLU A 124 -8.80 -6.45 -16.23
C GLU A 124 -7.60 -5.64 -15.73
N PHE A 125 -6.58 -6.35 -15.27
CA PHE A 125 -5.34 -5.75 -14.83
C PHE A 125 -4.14 -6.68 -15.12
N GLY A 126 -3.29 -6.28 -16.03
CA GLY A 126 -2.15 -7.09 -16.44
C GLY A 126 -2.59 -8.42 -17.05
N LEU A 127 -2.17 -9.53 -16.43
CA LEU A 127 -2.50 -10.90 -16.85
C LEU A 127 -3.71 -11.51 -16.12
N GLY A 128 -4.40 -10.70 -15.33
CA GLY A 128 -5.52 -11.17 -14.52
C GLY A 128 -6.59 -10.11 -14.35
N GLN A 129 -7.37 -10.24 -13.30
CA GLN A 129 -8.45 -9.32 -12.95
C GLN A 129 -8.31 -8.84 -11.51
N ILE A 130 -8.77 -7.63 -11.24
CA ILE A 130 -8.93 -7.10 -9.89
C ILE A 130 -10.42 -7.07 -9.57
N ALA A 131 -10.79 -7.70 -8.46
CA ALA A 131 -12.10 -7.58 -7.84
C ALA A 131 -12.07 -6.51 -6.75
N GLY A 132 -13.00 -5.56 -6.81
CA GLY A 132 -13.25 -4.61 -5.75
C GLY A 132 -14.38 -5.11 -4.85
N ILE A 133 -14.08 -5.46 -3.61
CA ILE A 133 -15.02 -6.00 -2.62
C ILE A 133 -15.30 -4.93 -1.57
N TYR A 134 -16.54 -4.52 -1.45
CA TYR A 134 -17.01 -3.51 -0.50
C TYR A 134 -17.73 -4.16 0.68
N VAL A 135 -17.32 -3.80 1.89
CA VAL A 135 -18.05 -4.20 3.10
C VAL A 135 -19.26 -3.29 3.28
N THR A 136 -20.45 -3.89 3.30
CA THR A 136 -21.72 -3.14 3.31
C THR A 136 -22.05 -2.47 4.66
N ARG A 137 -21.24 -2.72 5.69
CA ARG A 137 -21.44 -2.16 7.01
C ARG A 137 -20.52 -0.96 7.24
N GLU A 138 -21.08 0.25 7.26
CA GLU A 138 -20.40 1.41 7.79
C GLU A 138 -20.30 1.31 9.31
N VAL A 139 -19.09 1.35 9.86
CA VAL A 139 -18.89 1.27 11.31
C VAL A 139 -18.26 2.55 11.84
N PRO A 140 -18.78 3.08 12.94
CA PRO A 140 -18.06 4.11 13.70
C PRO A 140 -16.70 3.57 14.16
N LEU A 141 -15.67 4.42 14.19
CA LEU A 141 -14.30 4.01 14.56
C LEU A 141 -14.24 3.28 15.91
N SER A 142 -15.03 3.75 16.89
CA SER A 142 -15.13 3.12 18.21
C SER A 142 -15.70 1.69 18.16
N GLN A 143 -16.70 1.46 17.33
CA GLN A 143 -17.32 0.16 17.17
C GLN A 143 -16.38 -0.81 16.46
N TYR A 144 -15.63 -0.35 15.47
CA TYR A 144 -14.65 -1.18 14.78
C TYR A 144 -13.61 -1.76 15.74
N PHE A 145 -13.12 -0.96 16.69
CA PHE A 145 -12.15 -1.45 17.67
C PHE A 145 -12.74 -2.43 18.68
N VAL A 146 -14.04 -2.37 18.92
CA VAL A 146 -14.74 -3.38 19.74
C VAL A 146 -14.93 -4.67 18.96
N ASP A 147 -15.24 -4.57 17.67
CA ASP A 147 -15.49 -5.72 16.79
C ASP A 147 -14.19 -6.41 16.37
N VAL A 148 -13.06 -5.67 16.27
CA VAL A 148 -11.71 -6.20 16.06
C VAL A 148 -11.05 -6.42 17.42
N THR A 149 -11.69 -7.23 18.25
CA THR A 149 -11.13 -7.60 19.55
C THR A 149 -9.93 -8.52 19.40
N GLU A 150 -9.15 -8.68 20.46
CA GLU A 150 -7.97 -9.57 20.52
C GLU A 150 -8.26 -10.98 20.00
N ASP A 151 -9.52 -11.43 20.07
CA ASP A 151 -9.96 -12.75 19.59
C ASP A 151 -9.94 -12.89 18.06
N MET A 152 -9.97 -11.79 17.30
CA MET A 152 -9.91 -11.80 15.82
C MET A 152 -8.50 -11.74 15.29
N LEU A 153 -7.56 -11.27 16.09
CA LEU A 153 -6.16 -11.11 15.70
C LEU A 153 -5.34 -12.30 16.20
N GLN A 154 -4.97 -13.20 15.32
CA GLN A 154 -3.91 -14.17 15.59
C GLN A 154 -2.58 -13.48 15.29
N ASP A 155 -1.75 -13.27 16.32
CA ASP A 155 -0.41 -12.68 16.20
C ASP A 155 -0.35 -11.33 15.46
N ASN A 156 -1.37 -10.46 15.64
CA ASN A 156 -1.58 -9.22 14.89
C ASN A 156 -1.88 -9.42 13.38
N LEU A 157 -2.11 -10.64 12.93
CA LEU A 157 -2.48 -10.93 11.56
C LEU A 157 -4.00 -10.94 11.40
N MET A 158 -4.49 -10.17 10.45
CA MET A 158 -5.87 -10.20 10.01
C MET A 158 -5.98 -11.02 8.74
N ILE A 159 -6.81 -12.06 8.80
CA ILE A 159 -7.01 -12.98 7.67
C ILE A 159 -8.38 -12.71 7.04
N MET A 160 -8.37 -12.54 5.73
CA MET A 160 -9.57 -12.55 4.89
C MET A 160 -9.63 -13.85 4.10
N GLN A 161 -10.81 -14.41 3.95
CA GLN A 161 -11.04 -15.59 3.11
C GLN A 161 -12.38 -15.47 2.39
N ILE A 162 -12.36 -15.60 1.08
CA ILE A 162 -13.55 -15.77 0.26
C ILE A 162 -14.02 -17.20 0.44
N THR A 163 -15.32 -17.41 0.62
CA THR A 163 -15.94 -18.71 0.90
C THR A 163 -17.12 -18.99 0.00
N GLY A 164 -17.75 -20.15 0.15
CA GLY A 164 -18.97 -20.50 -0.59
C GLY A 164 -18.75 -20.71 -2.09
N GLU A 165 -19.76 -20.39 -2.87
CA GLU A 165 -19.77 -20.57 -4.33
C GLU A 165 -18.79 -19.65 -5.07
N HIS A 166 -18.36 -18.56 -4.42
CA HIS A 166 -17.45 -17.58 -5.01
C HIS A 166 -15.99 -18.01 -5.04
N LEU A 167 -15.63 -19.08 -4.33
CA LEU A 167 -14.27 -19.65 -4.34
C LEU A 167 -13.77 -19.94 -5.76
N GLN A 168 -14.65 -20.37 -6.66
CA GLN A 168 -14.29 -20.75 -8.02
C GLN A 168 -13.77 -19.59 -8.89
N TYR A 169 -13.93 -18.34 -8.44
CA TYR A 169 -13.53 -17.15 -9.19
C TYR A 169 -12.19 -16.58 -8.74
N PHE A 170 -11.54 -17.18 -7.74
CA PHE A 170 -10.29 -16.69 -7.19
C PHE A 170 -9.27 -17.82 -7.11
N ASP A 171 -8.12 -17.63 -7.75
CA ASP A 171 -7.00 -18.56 -7.66
C ASP A 171 -6.40 -18.63 -6.25
N ILE A 172 -6.36 -17.50 -5.56
CA ILE A 172 -5.95 -17.38 -4.17
C ILE A 172 -7.08 -16.70 -3.36
N PRO A 173 -8.02 -17.49 -2.80
CA PRO A 173 -9.19 -16.92 -2.10
C PRO A 173 -8.89 -16.44 -0.68
N LYS A 174 -7.63 -16.40 -0.28
CA LYS A 174 -7.18 -16.03 1.07
C LYS A 174 -6.11 -14.94 0.99
N GLU A 175 -6.22 -13.95 1.88
CA GLU A 175 -5.21 -12.94 2.07
C GLU A 175 -5.00 -12.66 3.55
N GLN A 176 -3.86 -12.10 3.91
CA GLN A 176 -3.57 -11.65 5.26
C GLN A 176 -2.84 -10.31 5.27
N TRP A 177 -3.02 -9.58 6.36
CA TRP A 177 -2.36 -8.30 6.61
C TRP A 177 -1.86 -8.26 8.05
N ASP A 178 -0.63 -7.79 8.23
CA ASP A 178 -0.13 -7.43 9.56
C ASP A 178 -0.82 -6.14 10.05
N PHE A 179 -1.56 -6.24 11.15
CA PHE A 179 -2.29 -5.15 11.78
C PHE A 179 -1.52 -4.49 12.92
N THR A 180 -0.23 -4.76 13.04
CA THR A 180 0.63 -4.07 13.99
C THR A 180 0.45 -2.55 13.85
N ASN A 181 0.18 -1.87 14.95
CA ASN A 181 -0.07 -0.43 15.02
C ASN A 181 -1.28 0.10 14.23
N ILE A 182 -2.17 -0.73 13.69
CA ILE A 182 -3.35 -0.30 12.91
C ILE A 182 -4.17 0.77 13.64
N LYS A 183 -4.33 0.64 14.95
CA LYS A 183 -5.07 1.61 15.78
C LYS A 183 -4.52 3.03 15.68
N ASN A 184 -3.20 3.16 15.69
CA ASN A 184 -2.56 4.47 15.58
C ASN A 184 -2.80 5.08 14.19
N TYR A 185 -2.67 4.29 13.14
CA TYR A 185 -2.91 4.73 11.76
C TYR A 185 -4.38 5.11 11.51
N LEU A 186 -5.34 4.32 12.03
CA LEU A 186 -6.76 4.64 11.94
C LEU A 186 -7.10 5.95 12.66
N ASN A 187 -6.56 6.16 13.87
CA ASN A 187 -6.74 7.42 14.60
C ASN A 187 -6.13 8.62 13.86
N GLN A 188 -4.97 8.43 13.24
CA GLN A 188 -4.33 9.46 12.43
C GLN A 188 -5.18 9.82 11.21
N ALA A 189 -5.62 8.82 10.43
CA ALA A 189 -6.43 9.02 9.23
C ALA A 189 -7.78 9.68 9.58
N HIS A 190 -8.43 9.23 10.66
CA HIS A 190 -9.68 9.85 11.16
C HIS A 190 -9.46 11.30 11.58
N SER A 191 -8.38 11.60 12.32
CA SER A 191 -8.07 12.97 12.73
C SER A 191 -7.83 13.89 11.54
N MET A 192 -7.16 13.39 10.50
CA MET A 192 -6.96 14.12 9.24
C MET A 192 -8.28 14.39 8.52
N CYS A 193 -9.22 13.44 8.55
CA CYS A 193 -10.55 13.63 7.97
C CYS A 193 -11.32 14.70 8.73
N VAL A 194 -11.42 14.59 10.05
CA VAL A 194 -12.16 15.55 10.90
C VAL A 194 -11.61 16.97 10.76
N ALA A 195 -10.29 17.14 10.66
CA ALA A 195 -9.66 18.45 10.47
C ALA A 195 -10.07 19.15 9.16
N GLN A 196 -10.66 18.45 8.22
CA GLN A 196 -11.11 18.98 6.93
C GLN A 196 -12.63 19.25 6.88
N LEU A 197 -13.36 18.93 7.96
CA LEU A 197 -14.80 19.24 8.07
C LEU A 197 -15.06 20.66 8.58
N ILE A 198 -14.02 21.38 8.97
CA ILE A 198 -14.04 22.74 9.51
C ILE A 198 -13.71 23.73 8.39
#